data_b1406979858f686b17120490adef7e73
#
_entry.id   b1406979858f686b17120490adef7e73
#
_cell.length_a   1.000
_cell.length_b   1.000
_cell.length_c   1.000
_cell.angle_alpha   90.00
_cell.angle_beta   90.00
_cell.angle_gamma   90.00
#
_symmetry.space_group_name_H-M   'P 1'
#
loop_
_entity.id
_entity.type
_entity.pdbx_description
1 polymer ?
#
loop_
_entity_poly.entity_id
_entity_poly.type
_entity_poly.pdbx_seq_one_letter_code
_entity_poly.pdbx_strand_id
1 'polypeptide(L)'
;MAAPDDNMKMLQFLKLIGHLKSFLERVPRTGWVYRKVKNPESVSDHMYRMAMMSLVITDPKVDKDKCIKLALVHDMAECIVGDIAPVDNVSKADKHRQEEAAMRQLSSLVPDSLRDEIYALWEEYEHQSSAEARLVKEFDRLEMILQAHEYEELEGTPGKLQEFFDSTRGCFQHPDVLQLVKALNDERRSHMTEKNNSGN
;
A
#
# COMPACT_ATOMS: atom_id res chain seq x y z
N MET A 1 20.53 -2.22 28.17
CA MET A 1 20.88 -3.03 26.98
C MET A 1 19.88 -4.17 26.94
N ALA A 2 19.27 -4.42 25.78
CA ALA A 2 18.36 -5.56 25.61
C ALA A 2 19.09 -6.90 25.88
N ALA A 3 18.36 -7.92 26.34
CA ALA A 3 18.93 -9.24 26.52
C ALA A 3 19.39 -9.82 25.17
N PRO A 4 20.40 -10.74 25.12
CA PRO A 4 20.85 -11.34 23.87
C PRO A 4 19.73 -11.99 23.05
N ASP A 5 18.72 -12.55 23.71
CA ASP A 5 17.53 -13.13 23.07
C ASP A 5 16.64 -12.06 22.41
N ASP A 6 16.50 -10.89 23.04
CA ASP A 6 15.73 -9.77 22.48
C ASP A 6 16.38 -9.21 21.19
N ASN A 7 17.71 -9.16 21.14
CA ASN A 7 18.43 -8.74 19.93
C ASN A 7 18.24 -9.74 18.77
N MET A 8 18.20 -11.04 19.09
CA MET A 8 17.95 -12.06 18.06
C MET A 8 16.51 -12.00 17.51
N LYS A 9 15.53 -11.77 18.38
CA LYS A 9 14.13 -11.55 17.96
C LYS A 9 14.00 -10.31 17.09
N MET A 10 14.61 -9.20 17.52
CA MET A 10 14.63 -7.96 16.71
C MET A 10 15.27 -8.18 15.34
N LEU A 11 16.39 -8.90 15.27
CA LEU A 11 17.02 -9.24 13.99
C LEU A 11 16.11 -10.10 13.12
N GLN A 12 15.39 -11.06 13.71
CA GLN A 12 14.40 -11.87 13.00
C GLN A 12 13.27 -11.02 12.45
N PHE A 13 12.71 -10.09 13.25
CA PHE A 13 11.71 -9.12 12.78
C PHE A 13 12.20 -8.34 11.57
N LEU A 14 13.41 -7.74 11.66
CA LEU A 14 13.97 -6.95 10.55
C LEU A 14 14.20 -7.79 9.28
N LYS A 15 14.58 -9.07 9.42
CA LYS A 15 14.71 -9.99 8.27
C LYS A 15 13.36 -10.27 7.63
N LEU A 16 12.31 -10.53 8.42
CA LEU A 16 10.96 -10.76 7.89
C LEU A 16 10.42 -9.54 7.15
N ILE A 17 10.53 -8.34 7.75
CA ILE A 17 10.16 -7.08 7.06
C ILE A 17 10.97 -6.89 5.77
N GLY A 18 12.20 -7.38 5.73
CA GLY A 18 13.02 -7.37 4.53
C GLY A 18 12.42 -8.12 3.33
N HIS A 19 11.49 -9.08 3.54
CA HIS A 19 10.81 -9.78 2.43
C HIS A 19 9.90 -8.85 1.61
N LEU A 20 9.43 -7.75 2.18
CA LEU A 20 8.63 -6.75 1.46
C LEU A 20 9.44 -5.97 0.41
N LYS A 21 10.78 -6.03 0.46
CA LYS A 21 11.67 -5.30 -0.45
C LYS A 21 11.78 -5.99 -1.82
N SER A 22 12.15 -5.21 -2.83
CA SER A 22 12.31 -5.64 -4.23
C SER A 22 13.52 -6.56 -4.51
N PHE A 23 14.03 -7.37 -3.55
CA PHE A 23 15.23 -8.18 -3.73
C PHE A 23 15.04 -9.66 -3.34
N LEU A 24 15.49 -10.60 -4.16
CA LEU A 24 15.52 -12.08 -4.07
C LEU A 24 14.22 -12.81 -3.66
N GLU A 25 13.56 -12.46 -2.56
CA GLU A 25 12.30 -13.06 -2.08
C GLU A 25 11.24 -11.97 -1.86
N ARG A 26 11.17 -11.04 -2.80
CA ARG A 26 10.25 -9.90 -2.74
C ARG A 26 8.79 -10.33 -2.80
N VAL A 27 7.95 -9.60 -2.11
CA VAL A 27 6.50 -9.64 -2.33
C VAL A 27 6.18 -8.54 -3.36
N PRO A 28 6.00 -8.89 -4.65
CA PRO A 28 5.51 -7.93 -5.64
C PRO A 28 4.03 -7.66 -5.39
N ARG A 29 3.57 -6.50 -5.78
CA ARG A 29 2.13 -6.21 -5.81
C ARG A 29 1.46 -7.12 -6.83
N THR A 30 0.71 -8.10 -6.35
CA THR A 30 0.12 -9.22 -7.11
C THR A 30 -0.80 -8.74 -8.24
N GLY A 31 -1.49 -7.63 -8.02
CA GLY A 31 -2.33 -7.00 -9.04
C GLY A 31 -1.57 -6.69 -10.34
N TRP A 32 -0.34 -6.22 -10.24
CA TRP A 32 0.52 -5.91 -11.39
C TRP A 32 1.07 -7.17 -12.06
N VAL A 33 1.42 -8.19 -11.26
CA VAL A 33 1.88 -9.49 -11.78
C VAL A 33 0.81 -10.13 -12.68
N TYR A 34 -0.44 -10.14 -12.25
CA TYR A 34 -1.55 -10.68 -13.04
C TYR A 34 -1.82 -9.90 -14.33
N ARG A 35 -1.49 -8.60 -14.38
CA ARG A 35 -1.60 -7.78 -15.61
C ARG A 35 -0.34 -7.80 -16.45
N LYS A 36 0.63 -8.64 -16.09
CA LYS A 36 1.90 -8.82 -16.79
C LYS A 36 2.67 -7.50 -16.96
N VAL A 37 2.60 -6.65 -15.93
CA VAL A 37 3.41 -5.44 -15.85
C VAL A 37 4.87 -5.83 -15.74
N LYS A 38 5.72 -5.17 -16.52
CA LYS A 38 7.18 -5.38 -16.46
C LYS A 38 7.72 -4.73 -15.18
N ASN A 39 8.54 -5.47 -14.44
CA ASN A 39 9.16 -4.98 -13.21
C ASN A 39 8.16 -4.36 -12.22
N PRO A 40 7.17 -5.14 -11.74
CA PRO A 40 6.18 -4.63 -10.80
C PRO A 40 6.86 -4.15 -9.52
N GLU A 41 6.33 -3.08 -8.93
CA GLU A 41 6.76 -2.60 -7.62
C GLU A 41 6.61 -3.68 -6.55
N SER A 42 7.36 -3.56 -5.47
CA SER A 42 7.16 -4.34 -4.26
C SER A 42 6.14 -3.69 -3.32
N VAL A 43 5.64 -4.45 -2.36
CA VAL A 43 4.78 -3.92 -1.29
C VAL A 43 5.50 -2.80 -0.52
N SER A 44 6.81 -2.89 -0.29
CA SER A 44 7.54 -1.82 0.40
C SER A 44 7.68 -0.54 -0.43
N ASP A 45 7.76 -0.63 -1.76
CA ASP A 45 7.78 0.56 -2.63
C ASP A 45 6.45 1.31 -2.51
N HIS A 46 5.33 0.58 -2.56
CA HIS A 46 3.99 1.08 -2.31
C HIS A 46 3.85 1.77 -0.94
N MET A 47 4.21 1.07 0.14
CA MET A 47 4.15 1.59 1.51
C MET A 47 5.00 2.86 1.68
N TYR A 48 6.18 2.91 1.05
CA TYR A 48 7.04 4.09 1.06
C TYR A 48 6.33 5.29 0.42
N ARG A 49 5.74 5.14 -0.78
CA ARG A 49 5.05 6.25 -1.44
C ARG A 49 3.83 6.71 -0.64
N MET A 50 3.07 5.81 -0.03
CA MET A 50 1.98 6.17 0.87
C MET A 50 2.45 6.96 2.10
N ALA A 51 3.60 6.60 2.68
CA ALA A 51 4.20 7.37 3.78
C ALA A 51 4.61 8.78 3.31
N MET A 52 5.13 8.92 2.09
CA MET A 52 5.42 10.23 1.48
C MET A 52 4.16 11.05 1.21
N MET A 53 3.06 10.43 0.76
CA MET A 53 1.75 11.09 0.63
C MET A 53 1.29 11.66 1.98
N SER A 54 1.47 10.88 3.07
CA SER A 54 1.14 11.31 4.43
C SER A 54 1.95 12.53 4.88
N LEU A 55 3.22 12.64 4.46
CA LEU A 55 4.08 13.80 4.78
C LEU A 55 3.60 15.08 4.11
N VAL A 56 3.12 15.00 2.86
CA VAL A 56 2.78 16.18 2.05
C VAL A 56 1.35 16.66 2.24
N ILE A 57 0.48 15.91 2.90
CA ILE A 57 -0.91 16.32 3.18
C ILE A 57 -0.92 17.61 4.01
N THR A 58 -1.85 18.50 3.76
CA THR A 58 -1.89 19.84 4.38
C THR A 58 -3.00 20.04 5.40
N ASP A 59 -3.90 19.06 5.59
CA ASP A 59 -5.01 19.16 6.55
C ASP A 59 -4.47 19.22 8.00
N PRO A 60 -4.70 20.33 8.73
CA PRO A 60 -4.24 20.49 10.11
C PRO A 60 -5.03 19.62 11.11
N LYS A 61 -6.12 18.98 10.70
CA LYS A 61 -6.94 18.08 11.53
C LYS A 61 -6.41 16.65 11.53
N VAL A 62 -5.41 16.36 10.72
CA VAL A 62 -4.86 15.03 10.54
C VAL A 62 -3.50 14.93 11.24
N ASP A 63 -3.34 13.89 12.05
CA ASP A 63 -2.03 13.53 12.60
C ASP A 63 -1.18 12.83 11.53
N LYS A 64 -0.25 13.60 10.93
CA LYS A 64 0.64 13.10 9.87
C LYS A 64 1.54 11.97 10.35
N ASP A 65 2.08 12.07 11.57
CA ASP A 65 2.98 11.04 12.12
C ASP A 65 2.23 9.71 12.26
N LYS A 66 0.97 9.77 12.67
CA LYS A 66 0.10 8.60 12.72
C LYS A 66 -0.22 8.06 11.33
N CYS A 67 -0.49 8.92 10.35
CA CYS A 67 -0.69 8.49 8.96
C CYS A 67 0.54 7.78 8.39
N ILE A 68 1.74 8.31 8.66
CA ILE A 68 3.00 7.67 8.24
C ILE A 68 3.14 6.28 8.87
N LYS A 69 2.89 6.16 10.18
CA LYS A 69 2.94 4.87 10.87
C LYS A 69 1.91 3.88 10.31
N LEU A 70 0.68 4.31 10.07
CA LEU A 70 -0.36 3.49 9.44
C LEU A 70 0.06 3.03 8.05
N ALA A 71 0.60 3.92 7.21
CA ALA A 71 1.10 3.59 5.88
C ALA A 71 2.24 2.56 5.90
N LEU A 72 3.12 2.59 6.92
CA LEU A 72 4.22 1.64 7.07
C LEU A 72 3.81 0.30 7.72
N VAL A 73 2.63 0.22 8.32
CA VAL A 73 2.20 -0.97 9.08
C VAL A 73 1.10 -1.75 8.36
N HIS A 74 0.28 -1.09 7.53
CA HIS A 74 -0.96 -1.67 7.02
C HIS A 74 -0.79 -3.01 6.27
N ASP A 75 0.24 -3.14 5.44
CA ASP A 75 0.55 -4.34 4.66
C ASP A 75 1.76 -5.14 5.20
N MET A 76 2.19 -4.88 6.46
CA MET A 76 3.31 -5.62 7.06
C MET A 76 3.11 -7.13 7.09
N ALA A 77 1.88 -7.59 7.29
CA ALA A 77 1.52 -9.01 7.32
C ALA A 77 1.93 -9.73 6.03
N GLU A 78 1.95 -9.03 4.90
CA GLU A 78 2.27 -9.60 3.59
C GLU A 78 3.71 -10.12 3.48
N CYS A 79 4.62 -9.73 4.38
CA CYS A 79 5.97 -10.34 4.44
C CYS A 79 5.93 -11.83 4.81
N ILE A 80 4.81 -12.32 5.35
CA ILE A 80 4.58 -13.72 5.72
C ILE A 80 3.55 -14.38 4.81
N VAL A 81 2.43 -13.69 4.55
CA VAL A 81 1.29 -14.28 3.81
C VAL A 81 1.34 -13.98 2.31
N GLY A 82 2.17 -13.03 1.87
CA GLY A 82 2.17 -12.52 0.50
C GLY A 82 1.03 -11.52 0.25
N ASP A 83 1.10 -10.78 -0.87
CA ASP A 83 0.02 -9.90 -1.32
C ASP A 83 -1.13 -10.74 -1.90
N ILE A 84 -2.21 -10.89 -1.15
CA ILE A 84 -3.41 -11.63 -1.55
C ILE A 84 -4.34 -10.69 -2.31
N ALA A 85 -4.38 -10.84 -3.63
CA ALA A 85 -5.23 -10.04 -4.50
C ALA A 85 -6.70 -10.56 -4.54
N PRO A 86 -7.68 -9.69 -4.88
CA PRO A 86 -9.09 -10.10 -4.96
C PRO A 86 -9.36 -11.28 -5.91
N VAL A 87 -8.50 -11.49 -6.92
CA VAL A 87 -8.62 -12.59 -7.89
C VAL A 87 -8.17 -13.94 -7.35
N ASP A 88 -7.50 -14.00 -6.19
CA ASP A 88 -7.03 -15.25 -5.59
C ASP A 88 -8.17 -16.07 -4.96
N ASN A 89 -9.39 -15.56 -5.01
CA ASN A 89 -10.59 -16.21 -4.45
C ASN A 89 -10.50 -16.57 -2.95
N VAL A 90 -9.64 -15.88 -2.20
CA VAL A 90 -9.58 -15.98 -0.75
C VAL A 90 -10.69 -15.12 -0.15
N SER A 91 -11.48 -15.68 0.76
CA SER A 91 -12.53 -14.90 1.41
C SER A 91 -11.91 -13.75 2.26
N LYS A 92 -12.63 -12.63 2.39
CA LYS A 92 -12.17 -11.52 3.25
C LYS A 92 -11.88 -11.98 4.69
N ALA A 93 -12.70 -12.89 5.20
CA ALA A 93 -12.52 -13.43 6.55
C ALA A 93 -11.27 -14.32 6.64
N ASP A 94 -10.95 -15.09 5.60
CA ASP A 94 -9.75 -15.93 5.56
C ASP A 94 -8.50 -15.08 5.37
N LYS A 95 -8.54 -14.07 4.49
CA LYS A 95 -7.45 -13.10 4.34
C LYS A 95 -7.14 -12.44 5.69
N HIS A 96 -8.15 -11.84 6.30
CA HIS A 96 -7.99 -11.16 7.59
C HIS A 96 -7.42 -12.08 8.68
N ARG A 97 -7.90 -13.33 8.77
CA ARG A 97 -7.38 -14.32 9.73
C ARG A 97 -5.91 -14.66 9.50
N GLN A 98 -5.47 -14.77 8.25
CA GLN A 98 -4.08 -15.05 7.90
C GLN A 98 -3.20 -13.84 8.24
N GLU A 99 -3.63 -12.63 7.90
CA GLU A 99 -2.91 -11.39 8.20
C GLU A 99 -2.85 -11.13 9.71
N GLU A 100 -3.93 -11.37 10.44
CA GLU A 100 -3.94 -11.27 11.90
C GLU A 100 -2.93 -12.22 12.54
N ALA A 101 -2.88 -13.48 12.10
CA ALA A 101 -1.90 -14.44 12.60
C ALA A 101 -0.46 -14.00 12.30
N ALA A 102 -0.21 -13.46 11.11
CA ALA A 102 1.09 -12.92 10.72
C ALA A 102 1.47 -11.69 11.58
N MET A 103 0.55 -10.76 11.81
CA MET A 103 0.78 -9.60 12.66
C MET A 103 1.06 -9.98 14.12
N ARG A 104 0.37 -10.97 14.66
CA ARG A 104 0.68 -11.52 16.01
C ARG A 104 2.07 -12.13 16.07
N GLN A 105 2.48 -12.84 15.03
CA GLN A 105 3.83 -13.38 14.91
C GLN A 105 4.88 -12.27 14.86
N LEU A 106 4.73 -11.28 13.99
CA LEU A 106 5.65 -10.15 13.82
C LEU A 106 5.77 -9.33 15.11
N SER A 107 4.65 -8.98 15.71
CA SER A 107 4.63 -8.18 16.93
C SER A 107 5.24 -8.91 18.13
N SER A 108 5.25 -10.26 18.15
CA SER A 108 5.91 -11.04 19.19
C SER A 108 7.44 -10.96 19.16
N LEU A 109 8.01 -10.47 18.07
CA LEU A 109 9.47 -10.36 17.85
C LEU A 109 10.05 -9.03 18.33
N VAL A 110 9.20 -8.08 18.71
CA VAL A 110 9.61 -6.75 19.18
C VAL A 110 9.30 -6.59 20.67
N PRO A 111 9.91 -5.58 21.36
CA PRO A 111 9.58 -5.29 22.76
C PRO A 111 8.09 -5.03 22.99
N ASP A 112 7.58 -5.34 24.18
CA ASP A 112 6.14 -5.27 24.51
C ASP A 112 5.52 -3.90 24.21
N SER A 113 6.23 -2.80 24.53
CA SER A 113 5.76 -1.45 24.24
C SER A 113 5.54 -1.17 22.74
N LEU A 114 6.36 -1.76 21.88
CA LEU A 114 6.25 -1.62 20.43
C LEU A 114 5.28 -2.64 19.83
N ARG A 115 5.15 -3.81 20.47
CA ARG A 115 4.18 -4.86 20.09
C ARG A 115 2.77 -4.31 20.04
N ASP A 116 2.36 -3.70 21.15
CA ASP A 116 1.00 -3.18 21.29
C ASP A 116 0.74 -2.03 20.32
N GLU A 117 1.73 -1.16 20.08
CA GLU A 117 1.62 -0.06 19.12
C GLU A 117 1.46 -0.56 17.68
N ILE A 118 2.32 -1.48 17.23
CA ILE A 118 2.28 -2.01 15.85
C ILE A 118 0.95 -2.74 15.61
N TYR A 119 0.53 -3.57 16.55
CA TYR A 119 -0.70 -4.33 16.39
C TYR A 119 -1.94 -3.42 16.40
N ALA A 120 -1.98 -2.42 17.28
CA ALA A 120 -3.08 -1.46 17.35
C ALA A 120 -3.18 -0.60 16.06
N LEU A 121 -2.06 -0.19 15.48
CA LEU A 121 -2.04 0.54 14.21
C LEU A 121 -2.59 -0.31 13.06
N TRP A 122 -2.20 -1.58 13.00
CA TRP A 122 -2.73 -2.50 12.00
C TRP A 122 -4.26 -2.71 12.16
N GLU A 123 -4.73 -2.98 13.39
CA GLU A 123 -6.17 -3.08 13.67
C GLU A 123 -6.93 -1.80 13.33
N GLU A 124 -6.34 -0.63 13.65
CA GLU A 124 -6.93 0.66 13.34
C GLU A 124 -7.12 0.85 11.83
N TYR A 125 -6.13 0.45 11.03
CA TYR A 125 -6.23 0.49 9.57
C TYR A 125 -7.26 -0.51 9.05
N GLU A 126 -7.25 -1.75 9.50
CA GLU A 126 -8.19 -2.79 9.07
C GLU A 126 -9.66 -2.40 9.34
N HIS A 127 -9.92 -1.84 10.51
CA HIS A 127 -11.28 -1.43 10.91
C HIS A 127 -11.64 -0.01 10.47
N GLN A 128 -10.71 0.74 9.85
CA GLN A 128 -10.93 2.14 9.43
C GLN A 128 -11.49 3.02 10.57
N SER A 129 -11.03 2.78 11.79
CA SER A 129 -11.64 3.29 13.00
C SER A 129 -11.35 4.77 13.31
N SER A 130 -10.30 5.36 12.69
CA SER A 130 -9.94 6.78 12.82
C SER A 130 -10.08 7.55 11.52
N ALA A 131 -9.96 8.88 11.60
CA ALA A 131 -9.88 9.74 10.41
C ALA A 131 -8.59 9.47 9.63
N GLU A 132 -7.48 9.26 10.34
CA GLU A 132 -6.17 8.94 9.75
C GLU A 132 -6.21 7.60 9.00
N ALA A 133 -6.79 6.56 9.60
CA ALA A 133 -6.91 5.25 8.94
C ALA A 133 -7.75 5.34 7.65
N ARG A 134 -8.85 6.09 7.66
CA ARG A 134 -9.66 6.33 6.45
C ARG A 134 -8.89 7.11 5.38
N LEU A 135 -8.13 8.13 5.78
CA LEU A 135 -7.29 8.89 4.85
C LEU A 135 -6.18 8.03 4.26
N VAL A 136 -5.50 7.22 5.08
CA VAL A 136 -4.47 6.30 4.58
C VAL A 136 -5.06 5.25 3.64
N LYS A 137 -6.32 4.84 3.84
CA LYS A 137 -7.04 3.98 2.87
C LYS A 137 -7.34 4.69 1.55
N GLU A 138 -7.53 6.00 1.58
CA GLU A 138 -7.61 6.78 0.34
C GLU A 138 -6.24 6.88 -0.35
N PHE A 139 -5.15 7.03 0.40
CA PHE A 139 -3.80 7.01 -0.15
C PHE A 139 -3.45 5.67 -0.80
N ASP A 140 -3.82 4.54 -0.21
CA ASP A 140 -3.64 3.21 -0.78
C ASP A 140 -4.29 3.12 -2.18
N ARG A 141 -5.52 3.61 -2.32
CA ARG A 141 -6.22 3.66 -3.61
C ARG A 141 -5.62 4.68 -4.58
N LEU A 142 -5.24 5.85 -4.10
CA LEU A 142 -4.61 6.89 -4.93
C LEU A 142 -3.25 6.40 -5.45
N GLU A 143 -2.45 5.79 -4.59
CA GLU A 143 -1.15 5.22 -4.95
C GLU A 143 -1.29 4.16 -6.03
N MET A 144 -2.26 3.25 -5.89
CA MET A 144 -2.55 2.21 -6.87
C MET A 144 -2.90 2.80 -8.26
N ILE A 145 -3.76 3.83 -8.35
CA ILE A 145 -4.12 4.41 -9.65
C ILE A 145 -3.00 5.31 -10.22
N LEU A 146 -2.19 5.92 -9.38
CA LEU A 146 -1.00 6.65 -9.79
C LEU A 146 0.03 5.69 -10.41
N GLN A 147 0.29 4.58 -9.74
CA GLN A 147 1.20 3.54 -10.23
C GLN A 147 0.68 2.90 -11.54
N ALA A 148 -0.64 2.69 -11.65
CA ALA A 148 -1.26 2.22 -12.89
C ALA A 148 -0.98 3.17 -14.06
N HIS A 149 -1.12 4.49 -13.84
CA HIS A 149 -0.81 5.50 -14.85
C HIS A 149 0.66 5.49 -15.25
N GLU A 150 1.58 5.46 -14.29
CA GLU A 150 3.01 5.36 -14.56
C GLU A 150 3.38 4.12 -15.39
N TYR A 151 2.75 2.97 -15.13
CA TYR A 151 2.97 1.77 -15.94
C TYR A 151 2.38 1.90 -17.34
N GLU A 152 1.22 2.50 -17.51
CA GLU A 152 0.64 2.78 -18.82
C GLU A 152 1.56 3.68 -19.67
N GLU A 153 2.21 4.67 -19.05
CA GLU A 153 3.20 5.52 -19.70
C GLU A 153 4.47 4.76 -20.08
N LEU A 154 5.09 4.09 -19.10
CA LEU A 154 6.34 3.35 -19.30
C LEU A 154 6.22 2.25 -20.36
N GLU A 155 5.11 1.54 -20.41
CA GLU A 155 4.86 0.50 -21.39
C GLU A 155 4.26 1.05 -22.70
N GLY A 156 3.92 2.31 -22.75
CA GLY A 156 3.26 2.95 -23.88
C GLY A 156 1.89 2.34 -24.19
N THR A 157 1.12 1.95 -23.19
CA THR A 157 -0.18 1.27 -23.30
C THR A 157 -1.31 2.03 -22.58
N PRO A 158 -1.65 3.29 -22.98
CA PRO A 158 -2.67 4.06 -22.30
C PRO A 158 -4.01 3.31 -22.25
N GLY A 159 -4.64 3.33 -21.08
CA GLY A 159 -5.93 2.67 -20.85
C GLY A 159 -5.87 1.17 -20.57
N LYS A 160 -4.70 0.53 -20.64
CA LYS A 160 -4.55 -0.91 -20.36
C LYS A 160 -4.98 -1.29 -18.94
N LEU A 161 -4.79 -0.39 -17.98
CA LEU A 161 -5.08 -0.60 -16.57
C LEU A 161 -6.34 0.14 -16.09
N GLN A 162 -7.30 0.39 -17.01
CA GLN A 162 -8.54 1.11 -16.73
C GLN A 162 -9.34 0.53 -15.54
N GLU A 163 -9.30 -0.77 -15.36
CA GLU A 163 -10.04 -1.45 -14.28
C GLU A 163 -9.65 -0.97 -12.87
N PHE A 164 -8.39 -0.55 -12.65
CA PHE A 164 -7.95 0.00 -11.38
C PHE A 164 -8.61 1.36 -11.11
N PHE A 165 -8.72 2.21 -12.13
CA PHE A 165 -9.44 3.48 -12.04
C PHE A 165 -10.94 3.29 -11.82
N ASP A 166 -11.52 2.29 -12.49
CA ASP A 166 -12.95 1.97 -12.34
C ASP A 166 -13.27 1.47 -10.93
N SER A 167 -12.39 0.67 -10.33
CA SER A 167 -12.54 0.11 -8.99
C SER A 167 -12.51 1.17 -7.87
N THR A 168 -11.92 2.34 -8.15
CA THR A 168 -11.77 3.43 -7.15
C THR A 168 -12.80 4.55 -7.32
N ARG A 169 -13.74 4.45 -8.29
CA ARG A 169 -14.77 5.48 -8.49
C ARG A 169 -15.62 5.69 -7.24
N GLY A 170 -15.66 6.95 -6.77
CA GLY A 170 -16.44 7.32 -5.60
C GLY A 170 -15.83 6.89 -4.27
N CYS A 171 -14.61 6.36 -4.26
CA CYS A 171 -13.93 5.90 -3.04
C CYS A 171 -13.12 6.99 -2.34
N PHE A 172 -13.02 8.18 -2.90
CA PHE A 172 -12.27 9.32 -2.35
C PHE A 172 -13.22 10.36 -1.76
N GLN A 173 -12.89 10.88 -0.58
CA GLN A 173 -13.70 11.85 0.15
C GLN A 173 -12.87 13.05 0.64
N HIS A 174 -11.58 12.83 0.96
CA HIS A 174 -10.71 13.88 1.49
C HIS A 174 -10.43 14.94 0.41
N PRO A 175 -10.61 16.26 0.70
CA PRO A 175 -10.50 17.32 -0.30
C PRO A 175 -9.15 17.33 -1.03
N ASP A 176 -8.04 17.17 -0.31
CA ASP A 176 -6.70 17.18 -0.91
C ASP A 176 -6.50 15.95 -1.81
N VAL A 177 -7.01 14.77 -1.41
CA VAL A 177 -6.95 13.55 -2.23
C VAL A 177 -7.78 13.70 -3.50
N LEU A 178 -8.99 14.27 -3.41
CA LEU A 178 -9.84 14.55 -4.57
C LEU A 178 -9.15 15.47 -5.60
N GLN A 179 -8.39 16.47 -5.14
CA GLN A 179 -7.62 17.34 -6.03
C GLN A 179 -6.51 16.56 -6.75
N LEU A 180 -5.78 15.69 -6.05
CA LEU A 180 -4.75 14.85 -6.65
C LEU A 180 -5.34 13.85 -7.64
N VAL A 181 -6.43 13.18 -7.29
CA VAL A 181 -7.16 12.27 -8.20
C VAL A 181 -7.63 12.99 -9.45
N LYS A 182 -8.14 14.23 -9.30
CA LYS A 182 -8.53 15.05 -10.45
C LYS A 182 -7.34 15.37 -11.35
N ALA A 183 -6.23 15.83 -10.78
CA ALA A 183 -5.01 16.16 -11.53
C ALA A 183 -4.49 14.94 -12.29
N LEU A 184 -4.40 13.78 -11.63
CA LEU A 184 -4.00 12.51 -12.24
C LEU A 184 -4.91 12.11 -13.41
N ASN A 185 -6.23 12.21 -13.23
CA ASN A 185 -7.17 11.88 -14.30
C ASN A 185 -7.11 12.86 -15.48
N ASP A 186 -6.81 14.14 -15.23
CA ASP A 186 -6.64 15.14 -16.28
C ASP A 186 -5.36 14.85 -17.10
N GLU A 187 -4.25 14.56 -16.44
CA GLU A 187 -2.98 14.18 -17.05
C GLU A 187 -3.14 12.91 -17.90
N ARG A 188 -3.69 11.83 -17.30
CA ARG A 188 -3.93 10.58 -18.03
C ARG A 188 -4.78 10.76 -19.27
N ARG A 189 -5.83 11.60 -19.22
CA ARG A 189 -6.67 11.89 -20.41
C ARG A 189 -5.89 12.59 -21.51
N SER A 190 -4.99 13.50 -21.17
CA SER A 190 -4.15 14.19 -22.16
C SER A 190 -3.26 13.19 -22.90
N HIS A 191 -2.62 12.27 -22.19
CA HIS A 191 -1.78 11.23 -22.80
C HIS A 191 -2.58 10.25 -23.69
N MET A 192 -3.81 9.90 -23.29
CA MET A 192 -4.69 9.06 -24.12
C MET A 192 -5.07 9.75 -25.44
N THR A 193 -5.27 11.08 -25.41
CA THR A 193 -5.67 11.86 -26.59
C THR A 193 -4.51 12.08 -27.56
N GLU A 194 -3.31 12.37 -27.04
CA GLU A 194 -2.10 12.57 -27.86
C GLU A 194 -1.75 11.33 -28.67
N LYS A 195 -1.86 10.16 -28.06
CA LYS A 195 -1.54 8.90 -28.74
C LYS A 195 -2.55 8.54 -29.83
N ASN A 196 -3.83 8.84 -29.65
CA ASN A 196 -4.85 8.63 -30.67
C ASN A 196 -4.61 9.55 -31.88
N ASN A 197 -4.05 10.75 -31.68
CA ASN A 197 -3.72 11.70 -32.75
C ASN A 197 -2.40 11.37 -33.46
N SER A 198 -1.47 10.65 -32.81
CA SER A 198 -0.18 10.27 -33.38
C SER A 198 -0.21 8.93 -34.15
N GLY A 199 -1.32 8.22 -34.10
CA GLY A 199 -1.54 6.92 -34.76
C GLY A 199 -2.33 7.01 -36.08
N ASN A 200 -2.70 8.21 -36.53
CA ASN A 200 -3.26 8.53 -37.84
C ASN A 200 -2.21 9.23 -38.69
#